data_22d23711c7d0a73290889b2c368c46f7
#
_entry.id   22d23711c7d0a73290889b2c368c46f7
#
_cell.length_a   1.000
_cell.length_b   1.000
_cell.length_c   1.000
_cell.angle_alpha   90.00
_cell.angle_beta   90.00
_cell.angle_gamma   90.00
#
_symmetry.space_group_name_H-M   'P 1'
#
loop_
_entity.id
_entity.type
_entity.pdbx_description
1 polymer ?
#
loop_
_entity_poly.entity_id
_entity_poly.type
_entity_poly.pdbx_seq_one_letter_code
_entity_poly.pdbx_strand_id
1 'polypeptide(L)'
;MLVSVFLEGGADGLSILSPQGDPLYAKLRPKLSLSGGTPLAEDGRLFWHPAAGGIAQLYGEQKVTVMPAVGYTHPDQSHFTSRHYWEVGATDTRINTGWLGRYL
;
A
#
# COMPACT_ATOMS: atom_id res chain seq x y z
N MET A 1 13.74 -7.43 -16.57
CA MET A 1 12.37 -6.94 -16.91
C MET A 1 11.74 -6.38 -15.63
N LEU A 2 11.20 -5.17 -15.68
CA LEU A 2 10.47 -4.55 -14.57
C LEU A 2 8.99 -4.45 -14.97
N VAL A 3 8.10 -4.87 -14.08
CA VAL A 3 6.64 -4.77 -14.26
C VAL A 3 6.10 -3.91 -13.13
N SER A 4 5.39 -2.84 -13.47
CA SER A 4 4.69 -2.00 -12.51
C SER A 4 3.19 -2.31 -12.56
N VAL A 5 2.60 -2.61 -11.41
CA VAL A 5 1.16 -2.80 -11.27
C VAL A 5 0.62 -1.70 -10.37
N PHE A 6 -0.14 -0.80 -10.95
CA PHE A 6 -0.78 0.30 -10.23
C PHE A 6 -2.26 -0.01 -9.99
N LEU A 7 -2.66 -0.09 -8.73
CA LEU A 7 -4.06 -0.32 -8.36
C LEU A 7 -4.81 1.02 -8.35
N GLU A 8 -5.32 1.39 -9.50
CA GLU A 8 -6.09 2.62 -9.71
C GLU A 8 -7.43 2.58 -8.96
N GLY A 9 -7.92 3.75 -8.58
CA GLY A 9 -9.25 3.90 -7.98
C GLY A 9 -9.30 3.80 -6.46
N GLY A 10 -8.16 3.91 -5.79
CA GLY A 10 -8.11 4.00 -4.34
C GLY A 10 -8.27 2.65 -3.64
N ALA A 11 -7.41 1.70 -3.94
CA ALA A 11 -7.35 0.44 -3.21
C ALA A 11 -7.17 0.69 -1.71
N ASP A 12 -7.99 0.03 -0.89
CA ASP A 12 -7.89 0.11 0.57
C ASP A 12 -6.71 -0.72 1.08
N GLY A 13 -5.55 -0.11 1.17
CA GLY A 13 -4.32 -0.75 1.67
C GLY A 13 -4.46 -1.32 3.07
N LEU A 14 -5.30 -0.71 3.92
CA LEU A 14 -5.58 -1.22 5.27
C LEU A 14 -6.41 -2.50 5.27
N SER A 15 -7.04 -2.84 4.15
CA SER A 15 -7.71 -4.13 3.96
C SER A 15 -6.78 -5.20 3.41
N ILE A 16 -5.66 -4.84 2.79
CA ILE A 16 -4.67 -5.81 2.29
C ILE A 16 -3.72 -6.23 3.41
N LEU A 17 -3.19 -5.23 4.12
CA LEU A 17 -2.31 -5.41 5.29
C LEU A 17 -2.85 -4.55 6.43
N SER A 18 -3.55 -5.17 7.36
CA SER A 18 -4.32 -4.50 8.40
C SER A 18 -3.53 -4.37 9.70
N PRO A 19 -3.52 -3.18 10.34
CA PRO A 19 -2.83 -2.96 11.62
C PRO A 19 -3.67 -3.44 12.81
N GLN A 20 -3.99 -4.73 12.85
CA GLN A 20 -4.87 -5.32 13.87
C GLN A 20 -4.29 -5.23 15.30
N GLY A 21 -2.97 -5.09 15.42
CA GLY A 21 -2.30 -4.86 16.71
C GLY A 21 -2.41 -3.42 17.23
N ASP A 22 -2.94 -2.49 16.43
CA ASP A 22 -3.17 -1.10 16.84
C ASP A 22 -4.60 -0.94 17.37
N PRO A 23 -4.79 -0.52 18.63
CA PRO A 23 -6.13 -0.33 19.20
C PRO A 23 -6.95 0.76 18.50
N LEU A 24 -6.32 1.68 17.79
CA LEU A 24 -7.02 2.71 17.03
C LEU A 24 -7.65 2.13 15.75
N TYR A 25 -7.14 1.03 15.22
CA TYR A 25 -7.64 0.46 13.97
C TYR A 25 -9.14 0.12 14.06
N ALA A 26 -9.53 -0.67 15.04
CA ALA A 26 -10.94 -1.02 15.22
C ALA A 26 -11.79 0.19 15.63
N LYS A 27 -11.24 1.10 16.44
CA LYS A 27 -11.94 2.31 16.88
C LYS A 27 -12.27 3.25 15.72
N LEU A 28 -11.32 3.45 14.79
CA LEU A 28 -11.49 4.34 13.65
C LEU A 28 -12.22 3.68 12.46
N ARG A 29 -12.26 2.36 12.43
CA ARG A 29 -12.90 1.58 11.37
C ARG A 29 -13.88 0.53 11.91
N PRO A 30 -14.89 0.91 12.70
CA PRO A 30 -15.73 -0.04 13.46
C PRO A 30 -16.51 -1.02 12.57
N LYS A 31 -16.74 -0.68 11.29
CA LYS A 31 -17.45 -1.54 10.33
C LYS A 31 -16.54 -2.19 9.29
N LEU A 32 -15.31 -1.71 9.15
CA LEU A 32 -14.37 -2.12 8.11
C LEU A 32 -13.10 -2.74 8.70
N SER A 33 -12.98 -2.80 10.02
CA SER A 33 -11.86 -3.49 10.65
C SER A 33 -11.93 -4.98 10.37
N LEU A 34 -10.80 -5.54 10.01
CA LEU A 34 -10.64 -6.96 9.76
C LEU A 34 -10.08 -7.64 11.00
N SER A 35 -10.38 -8.92 11.14
CA SER A 35 -9.78 -9.79 12.14
C SER A 35 -9.30 -11.08 11.48
N GLY A 36 -8.25 -11.67 12.00
CA GLY A 36 -7.65 -12.88 11.44
C GLY A 36 -6.66 -12.59 10.29
N GLY A 37 -6.23 -13.62 9.62
CA GLY A 37 -5.17 -13.54 8.62
C GLY A 37 -3.80 -13.93 9.16
N THR A 38 -2.78 -13.80 8.33
CA THR A 38 -1.41 -14.18 8.68
C THR A 38 -0.66 -12.97 9.23
N PRO A 39 -0.05 -13.03 10.42
CA PRO A 39 0.75 -11.92 10.92
C PRO A 39 1.97 -11.67 10.02
N LEU A 40 2.34 -10.41 9.87
CA LEU A 40 3.60 -10.01 9.26
C LEU A 40 4.73 -10.34 10.24
N ALA A 41 5.67 -11.16 9.84
CA ALA A 41 6.68 -11.73 10.76
C ALA A 41 7.55 -10.67 11.47
N GLU A 42 7.85 -9.57 10.80
CA GLU A 42 8.72 -8.49 11.31
C GLU A 42 7.96 -7.44 12.14
N ASP A 43 6.66 -7.34 11.94
CA ASP A 43 5.80 -6.43 12.71
C ASP A 43 4.50 -7.16 13.08
N GLY A 44 4.48 -7.73 14.28
CA GLY A 44 3.33 -8.49 14.80
C GLY A 44 2.05 -7.66 14.99
N ARG A 45 2.05 -6.37 14.64
CA ARG A 45 0.85 -5.52 14.62
C ARG A 45 0.13 -5.53 13.28
N LEU A 46 0.83 -5.94 12.21
CA LEU A 46 0.30 -5.99 10.85
C LEU A 46 -0.09 -7.42 10.48
N PHE A 47 -1.22 -7.56 9.79
CA PHE A 47 -1.77 -8.85 9.38
C PHE A 47 -2.18 -8.82 7.91
N TRP A 48 -1.73 -9.78 7.16
CA TRP A 48 -2.19 -10.02 5.80
C TRP A 48 -3.68 -10.40 5.79
N HIS A 49 -4.41 -9.84 4.84
CA HIS A 49 -5.79 -10.28 4.60
C HIS A 49 -5.83 -11.80 4.32
N PRO A 50 -6.83 -12.53 4.81
CA PRO A 50 -6.92 -13.99 4.55
C PRO A 50 -6.84 -14.37 3.07
N ALA A 51 -7.41 -13.55 2.17
CA ALA A 51 -7.33 -13.77 0.73
C ALA A 51 -5.96 -13.41 0.12
N ALA A 52 -5.06 -12.78 0.86
CA ALA A 52 -3.72 -12.41 0.40
C ALA A 52 -2.65 -13.48 0.74
N GLY A 53 -3.07 -14.71 1.00
CA GLY A 53 -2.18 -15.81 1.41
C GLY A 53 -1.02 -16.06 0.44
N GLY A 54 -1.24 -15.92 -0.87
CA GLY A 54 -0.18 -16.08 -1.87
C GLY A 54 0.92 -15.01 -1.74
N ILE A 55 0.56 -13.76 -1.44
CA ILE A 55 1.55 -12.69 -1.20
C ILE A 55 2.25 -12.91 0.14
N ALA A 56 1.52 -13.32 1.17
CA ALA A 56 2.09 -13.67 2.48
C ALA A 56 3.10 -14.82 2.39
N GLN A 57 2.82 -15.83 1.57
CA GLN A 57 3.77 -16.91 1.30
C GLN A 57 5.04 -16.39 0.62
N LEU A 58 4.91 -15.62 -0.45
CA LEU A 58 6.05 -15.03 -1.16
C LEU A 58 6.88 -14.11 -0.25
N TYR A 59 6.22 -13.41 0.68
CA TYR A 59 6.91 -12.63 1.70
C TYR A 59 7.75 -13.52 2.62
N GLY A 60 7.18 -14.62 3.11
CA GLY A 60 7.92 -15.61 3.92
C GLY A 60 9.10 -16.24 3.16
N GLU A 61 9.00 -16.34 1.84
CA GLU A 61 10.08 -16.79 0.95
C GLU A 61 11.11 -15.68 0.60
N GLN A 62 11.00 -14.50 1.22
CA GLN A 62 11.85 -13.31 0.97
C GLN A 62 11.82 -12.81 -0.49
N LYS A 63 10.73 -13.05 -1.20
CA LYS A 63 10.51 -12.62 -2.59
C LYS A 63 9.71 -11.31 -2.70
N VAL A 64 9.20 -10.81 -1.59
CA VAL A 64 8.38 -9.57 -1.51
C VAL A 64 8.96 -8.67 -0.43
N THR A 65 9.07 -7.40 -0.73
CA THR A 65 9.33 -6.35 0.25
C THR A 65 8.07 -5.54 0.45
N VAL A 66 7.70 -5.28 1.69
CA VAL A 66 6.56 -4.46 2.06
C VAL A 66 7.05 -3.13 2.58
N MET A 67 6.49 -2.05 2.06
CA MET A 67 6.75 -0.69 2.53
C MET A 67 5.43 -0.08 3.00
N PRO A 68 5.04 -0.29 4.26
CA PRO A 68 3.81 0.28 4.81
C PRO A 68 3.96 1.79 5.02
N ALA A 69 2.82 2.48 5.10
CA ALA A 69 2.74 3.91 5.40
C ALA A 69 3.50 4.81 4.41
N VAL A 70 3.65 4.37 3.15
CA VAL A 70 4.22 5.20 2.09
C VAL A 70 3.19 6.21 1.62
N GLY A 71 3.57 7.47 1.59
CA GLY A 71 2.73 8.57 1.16
C GLY A 71 3.57 9.78 0.75
N TYR A 72 2.93 10.93 0.62
CA TYR A 72 3.60 12.19 0.35
C TYR A 72 3.06 13.30 1.25
N THR A 73 3.84 14.36 1.45
CA THR A 73 3.47 15.51 2.27
C THR A 73 2.37 16.33 1.60
N HIS A 74 1.42 16.86 2.39
CA HIS A 74 0.28 17.61 1.89
C HIS A 74 -0.56 16.82 0.87
N PRO A 75 -1.15 15.69 1.28
CA PRO A 75 -1.86 14.81 0.35
C PRO A 75 -3.03 15.53 -0.31
N ASP A 76 -3.07 15.46 -1.64
CA ASP A 76 -4.21 15.91 -2.43
C ASP A 76 -5.29 14.81 -2.43
N GLN A 77 -6.53 15.17 -2.14
CA GLN A 77 -7.65 14.23 -2.12
C GLN A 77 -8.23 13.96 -3.52
N SER A 78 -7.73 14.65 -4.54
CA SER A 78 -8.06 14.34 -5.93
C SER A 78 -7.37 13.04 -6.36
N HIS A 79 -8.15 12.05 -6.76
CA HIS A 79 -7.60 10.80 -7.31
C HIS A 79 -6.76 11.06 -8.57
N PHE A 80 -7.12 12.06 -9.37
CA PHE A 80 -6.37 12.41 -10.60
C PHE A 80 -4.99 13.00 -10.28
N THR A 81 -4.94 13.96 -9.36
CA THR A 81 -3.68 14.60 -8.95
C THR A 81 -2.78 13.61 -8.22
N SER A 82 -3.33 12.86 -7.28
CA SER A 82 -2.57 11.84 -6.53
C SER A 82 -2.02 10.76 -7.45
N ARG A 83 -2.83 10.26 -8.39
CA ARG A 83 -2.36 9.30 -9.40
C ARG A 83 -1.18 9.88 -10.19
N HIS A 84 -1.30 11.11 -10.68
CA HIS A 84 -0.23 11.78 -11.43
C HIS A 84 1.07 11.82 -10.61
N TYR A 85 0.99 12.19 -9.31
CA TYR A 85 2.16 12.23 -8.43
C TYR A 85 2.84 10.86 -8.29
N TRP A 86 2.08 9.79 -8.17
CA TRP A 86 2.62 8.43 -8.15
C TRP A 86 3.25 8.03 -9.48
N GLU A 87 2.65 8.39 -10.60
CA GLU A 87 3.16 8.08 -11.94
C GLU A 87 4.46 8.83 -12.24
N VAL A 88 4.57 10.09 -11.83
CA VAL A 88 5.77 10.89 -12.05
C VAL A 88 6.80 10.78 -10.92
N GLY A 89 6.42 10.24 -9.77
CA GLY A 89 7.29 10.15 -8.59
C GLY A 89 7.70 11.52 -8.03
N ALA A 90 6.81 12.50 -8.11
CA ALA A 90 7.02 13.86 -7.59
C ALA A 90 5.68 14.56 -7.36
N THR A 91 5.66 15.55 -6.48
CA THR A 91 4.47 16.36 -6.18
C THR A 91 4.42 17.66 -7.00
N ASP A 92 4.85 17.62 -8.24
CA ASP A 92 4.84 18.76 -9.17
C ASP A 92 4.03 18.38 -10.43
N THR A 93 2.90 19.04 -10.62
CA THR A 93 1.97 18.80 -11.73
C THR A 93 2.53 19.18 -13.10
N ARG A 94 3.65 19.88 -13.17
CA ARG A 94 4.32 20.26 -14.42
C ARG A 94 5.19 19.14 -14.99
N ILE A 95 5.55 18.18 -14.16
CA ILE A 95 6.32 17.02 -14.62
C ILE A 95 5.40 16.10 -15.41
N ASN A 96 5.78 15.80 -16.64
CA ASN A 96 5.00 14.95 -17.56
C ASN A 96 5.75 13.68 -17.99
N THR A 97 6.90 13.40 -17.38
CA THR A 97 7.68 12.18 -17.62
C THR A 97 7.55 11.24 -16.43
N GLY A 98 7.15 9.99 -16.66
CA GLY A 98 7.03 8.98 -15.63
C GLY A 98 8.36 8.67 -14.95
N TRP A 99 8.33 8.38 -13.64
CA TRP A 99 9.55 8.05 -12.88
C TRP A 99 10.27 6.83 -13.46
N LEU A 100 9.51 5.86 -13.95
CA LEU A 100 10.06 4.64 -14.54
C LEU A 100 10.84 4.94 -15.83
N GLY A 101 10.30 5.82 -16.68
CA GLY A 101 11.00 6.24 -17.91
C GLY A 101 12.24 7.10 -17.62
N ARG A 102 12.29 7.79 -16.47
CA ARG A 102 13.51 8.51 -16.05
C ARG A 102 14.56 7.59 -15.42
N TYR A 103 14.15 6.43 -14.94
CA TYR A 103 15.05 5.42 -14.39
C TYR A 103 15.75 4.60 -15.50
N LEU A 104 15.07 4.32 -16.61
CA LEU A 104 15.60 3.57 -17.76
C LEU A 104 16.49 4.44 -18.65
#